data_f76b466ea0a5e072d2f9be9d5f296f90
#
_entry.id   f76b466ea0a5e072d2f9be9d5f296f90
#
_cell.length_a   1.000
_cell.length_b   1.000
_cell.length_c   1.000
_cell.angle_alpha   90.00
_cell.angle_beta   90.00
_cell.angle_gamma   90.00
#
_symmetry.space_group_name_H-M   'P 1'
#
loop_
_entity.id
_entity.type
_entity.pdbx_description
1 polymer ?
#
loop_
_entity_poly.entity_id
_entity_poly.type
_entity_poly.pdbx_seq_one_letter_code
_entity_poly.pdbx_strand_id
1 'polypeptide(L)'
;MEIFKKMIVCAAAFAALSAVPSSAQYVGGYADLDYSDVTKTLKSHVSYLASDALEGRRAGSEGEEVAAAYVRDKFKEYGVDVLSGESGDLFGISMPSGDTLTSRNVVGFVQGYDRTMYDKYIVIGARLDNLGTNEVEVDGRLSRQVYRGANGNASGLSMMLELARMVNTNSIMFRRSVLFIAFGSSMESFAGAWYFLNRSFSDAGKIDAMIDLDMVGAGGGDFYAYTASNRDMNSILSRVAGELQPILPEVTSEEPYASDCRAFYSKEIPSVMFTTGRYPEHDTVRDTESIIDYEQMERELEYVYNFTQYISNVDNPPVFRDDKTVVRRDDKVYDFADCDKRPLFMGSPDPKNFLVRWVYQYLKYPKAAVSAGIQGRVVVSFTIGKDGTVSDVYVSKSADPLLDEEAVRVVKASPKWKPAQVKGINVASSMSVAVDFRLTKDKKFGIKK
;
A
#
# COMPACT_ATOMS: atom_id res chain seq x y z
N MET A 1 48.43 -49.68 -8.46
CA MET A 1 48.97 -48.31 -8.16
C MET A 1 48.34 -47.24 -9.03
N GLU A 2 47.82 -47.56 -10.21
CA GLU A 2 47.11 -46.57 -11.08
C GLU A 2 45.67 -46.27 -10.69
N ILE A 3 44.96 -47.24 -10.08
CA ILE A 3 43.57 -47.04 -9.64
C ILE A 3 43.48 -46.06 -8.46
N PHE A 4 44.46 -46.06 -7.57
CA PHE A 4 44.52 -45.14 -6.43
C PHE A 4 44.82 -43.69 -6.85
N LYS A 5 45.61 -43.47 -7.92
CA LYS A 5 45.86 -42.12 -8.45
C LYS A 5 44.63 -41.50 -9.12
N LYS A 6 43.79 -42.31 -9.78
CA LYS A 6 42.54 -41.82 -10.37
C LYS A 6 41.44 -41.47 -9.33
N MET A 7 41.41 -42.20 -8.21
CA MET A 7 40.51 -41.84 -7.10
C MET A 7 40.88 -40.54 -6.39
N ILE A 8 42.19 -40.24 -6.24
CA ILE A 8 42.64 -39.00 -5.60
C ILE A 8 42.37 -37.78 -6.50
N VAL A 9 42.45 -37.92 -7.81
CA VAL A 9 42.13 -36.83 -8.75
C VAL A 9 40.62 -36.56 -8.80
N CYS A 10 39.76 -37.58 -8.69
CA CYS A 10 38.30 -37.40 -8.61
C CYS A 10 37.88 -36.80 -7.25
N ALA A 11 38.54 -37.15 -6.14
CA ALA A 11 38.25 -36.56 -4.83
C ALA A 11 38.68 -35.08 -4.75
N ALA A 12 39.80 -34.71 -5.40
CA ALA A 12 40.25 -33.34 -5.48
C ALA A 12 39.37 -32.46 -6.40
N ALA A 13 38.78 -33.06 -7.46
CA ALA A 13 37.81 -32.35 -8.32
C ALA A 13 36.45 -32.15 -7.64
N PHE A 14 36.03 -33.08 -6.76
CA PHE A 14 34.79 -32.92 -5.98
C PHE A 14 34.95 -31.95 -4.80
N ALA A 15 36.14 -31.84 -4.21
CA ALA A 15 36.43 -30.86 -3.16
C ALA A 15 36.57 -29.42 -3.70
N ALA A 16 36.88 -29.27 -5.00
CA ALA A 16 36.94 -27.95 -5.64
C ALA A 16 35.57 -27.41 -6.09
N LEU A 17 34.54 -28.27 -6.20
CA LEU A 17 33.14 -27.86 -6.52
C LEU A 17 32.29 -27.56 -5.27
N SER A 18 32.78 -27.83 -4.05
CA SER A 18 32.07 -27.56 -2.81
C SER A 18 32.54 -26.25 -2.11
N ALA A 19 33.43 -25.52 -2.72
CA ALA A 19 33.77 -24.17 -2.31
C ALA A 19 33.20 -23.13 -3.29
N VAL A 20 31.89 -23.21 -3.53
CA VAL A 20 31.15 -21.99 -3.90
C VAL A 20 31.07 -21.20 -2.60
N PRO A 21 31.68 -20.04 -2.47
CA PRO A 21 31.41 -19.19 -1.31
C PRO A 21 29.94 -18.90 -1.35
N SER A 22 29.21 -19.35 -0.32
CA SER A 22 27.85 -18.93 -0.04
C SER A 22 27.86 -17.52 0.58
N SER A 23 28.63 -16.63 0.00
CA SER A 23 28.50 -15.21 0.11
C SER A 23 28.27 -14.75 -1.33
N ALA A 24 27.00 -14.65 -1.73
CA ALA A 24 26.65 -13.57 -2.61
C ALA A 24 27.07 -12.33 -1.81
N GLN A 25 28.34 -11.94 -1.93
CA GLN A 25 28.75 -10.61 -1.55
C GLN A 25 27.90 -9.70 -2.41
N TYR A 26 27.01 -9.00 -1.76
CA TYR A 26 26.47 -7.75 -2.26
C TYR A 26 27.69 -6.83 -2.49
N VAL A 27 28.27 -6.95 -3.67
CA VAL A 27 29.36 -6.08 -4.15
C VAL A 27 28.71 -5.02 -5.04
N GLY A 28 27.82 -4.28 -4.48
CA GLY A 28 27.30 -3.04 -5.00
C GLY A 28 26.91 -2.22 -3.79
N GLY A 29 27.57 -1.12 -3.57
CA GLY A 29 27.09 -0.14 -2.61
C GLY A 29 25.72 0.34 -3.07
N TYR A 30 24.83 0.65 -2.16
CA TYR A 30 23.49 1.23 -2.41
C TYR A 30 23.49 2.44 -3.39
N ALA A 31 24.62 2.96 -3.75
CA ALA A 31 24.78 4.05 -4.72
C ALA A 31 24.47 3.65 -6.18
N ASP A 32 24.40 2.36 -6.51
CA ASP A 32 24.20 1.87 -7.88
C ASP A 32 22.77 1.32 -8.13
N LEU A 33 21.88 1.34 -7.15
CA LEU A 33 20.50 0.83 -7.27
C LEU A 33 19.69 1.59 -8.32
N ASP A 34 19.94 2.89 -8.48
CA ASP A 34 19.27 3.74 -9.48
C ASP A 34 19.48 3.24 -10.92
N TYR A 35 20.46 2.36 -11.14
CA TYR A 35 20.80 1.75 -12.42
C TYR A 35 20.46 0.26 -12.50
N SER A 36 19.88 -0.34 -11.46
CA SER A 36 19.48 -1.74 -11.51
C SER A 36 18.43 -1.97 -12.59
N ASP A 37 18.44 -3.15 -13.21
CA ASP A 37 17.42 -3.48 -14.22
C ASP A 37 16.03 -3.62 -13.58
N VAL A 38 15.96 -4.01 -12.31
CA VAL A 38 14.72 -4.10 -11.54
C VAL A 38 14.13 -2.71 -11.30
N THR A 39 14.93 -1.76 -10.78
CA THR A 39 14.51 -0.36 -10.60
C THR A 39 14.00 0.24 -11.91
N LYS A 40 14.71 0.04 -13.04
CA LYS A 40 14.28 0.53 -14.36
C LYS A 40 12.94 -0.10 -14.79
N THR A 41 12.75 -1.38 -14.53
CA THR A 41 11.52 -2.09 -14.89
C THR A 41 10.36 -1.61 -14.03
N LEU A 42 10.53 -1.49 -12.71
CA LEU A 42 9.53 -0.91 -11.81
C LEU A 42 9.13 0.49 -12.27
N LYS A 43 10.10 1.33 -12.59
CA LYS A 43 9.87 2.69 -13.10
C LYS A 43 9.09 2.68 -14.40
N SER A 44 9.44 1.80 -15.34
CA SER A 44 8.73 1.67 -16.61
C SER A 44 7.25 1.29 -16.42
N HIS A 45 6.97 0.36 -15.49
CA HIS A 45 5.60 -0.04 -15.18
C HIS A 45 4.81 1.10 -14.54
N VAL A 46 5.38 1.77 -13.53
CA VAL A 46 4.70 2.91 -12.87
C VAL A 46 4.45 4.04 -13.87
N SER A 47 5.46 4.42 -14.68
CA SER A 47 5.33 5.49 -15.68
C SER A 47 4.20 5.20 -16.67
N TYR A 48 4.07 3.95 -17.13
CA TYR A 48 2.99 3.57 -18.02
C TYR A 48 1.64 3.57 -17.32
N LEU A 49 1.52 2.86 -16.19
CA LEU A 49 0.25 2.69 -15.46
C LEU A 49 -0.28 4.00 -14.86
N ALA A 50 0.60 4.94 -14.51
CA ALA A 50 0.23 6.28 -14.02
C ALA A 50 0.24 7.35 -15.09
N SER A 51 0.30 6.98 -16.39
CA SER A 51 0.28 7.95 -17.48
C SER A 51 -1.12 8.57 -17.68
N ASP A 52 -1.15 9.78 -18.25
CA ASP A 52 -2.41 10.46 -18.58
C ASP A 52 -3.24 9.69 -19.61
N ALA A 53 -2.60 8.83 -20.43
CA ALA A 53 -3.27 8.00 -21.42
C ALA A 53 -4.25 6.99 -20.80
N LEU A 54 -4.02 6.57 -19.55
CA LEU A 54 -4.91 5.66 -18.84
C LEU A 54 -5.98 6.39 -18.01
N GLU A 55 -6.05 7.73 -18.11
CA GLU A 55 -7.11 8.55 -17.52
C GLU A 55 -7.43 8.23 -16.05
N GLY A 56 -6.41 7.81 -15.28
CA GLY A 56 -6.54 7.45 -13.88
C GLY A 56 -7.31 6.15 -13.64
N ARG A 57 -7.45 5.27 -14.61
CA ARG A 57 -7.89 3.86 -14.51
C ARG A 57 -9.20 3.65 -13.72
N ARG A 58 -10.18 4.54 -13.85
CA ARG A 58 -11.45 4.36 -13.16
C ARG A 58 -12.11 3.04 -13.56
N ALA A 59 -12.66 2.33 -12.58
CA ALA A 59 -13.41 1.10 -12.81
C ALA A 59 -14.45 1.27 -13.93
N GLY A 60 -14.49 0.35 -14.90
CA GLY A 60 -15.37 0.36 -16.06
C GLY A 60 -15.01 1.36 -17.14
N SER A 61 -13.90 2.10 -17.03
CA SER A 61 -13.42 3.01 -18.05
C SER A 61 -12.49 2.31 -19.06
N GLU A 62 -12.27 2.97 -20.21
CA GLU A 62 -11.25 2.55 -21.18
C GLU A 62 -9.85 2.51 -20.56
N GLY A 63 -9.55 3.43 -19.63
CA GLY A 63 -8.27 3.45 -18.91
C GLY A 63 -8.04 2.19 -18.06
N GLU A 64 -9.06 1.67 -17.39
CA GLU A 64 -8.99 0.38 -16.71
C GLU A 64 -8.77 -0.77 -17.70
N GLU A 65 -9.47 -0.76 -18.83
CA GLU A 65 -9.34 -1.80 -19.86
C GLU A 65 -7.93 -1.84 -20.44
N VAL A 66 -7.36 -0.70 -20.75
CA VAL A 66 -5.99 -0.58 -21.26
C VAL A 66 -4.97 -1.01 -20.20
N ALA A 67 -5.18 -0.65 -18.93
CA ALA A 67 -4.34 -1.12 -17.82
C ALA A 67 -4.41 -2.65 -17.65
N ALA A 68 -5.61 -3.22 -17.73
CA ALA A 68 -5.81 -4.67 -17.66
C ALA A 68 -5.13 -5.40 -18.82
N ALA A 69 -5.23 -4.87 -20.04
CA ALA A 69 -4.54 -5.39 -21.21
C ALA A 69 -3.02 -5.35 -21.01
N TYR A 70 -2.48 -4.26 -20.49
CA TYR A 70 -1.06 -4.13 -20.18
C TYR A 70 -0.59 -5.20 -19.17
N VAL A 71 -1.30 -5.38 -18.06
CA VAL A 71 -0.97 -6.40 -17.05
C VAL A 71 -1.00 -7.80 -17.67
N ARG A 72 -2.04 -8.12 -18.42
CA ARG A 72 -2.17 -9.40 -19.15
C ARG A 72 -1.00 -9.65 -20.10
N ASP A 73 -0.64 -8.65 -20.89
CA ASP A 73 0.41 -8.78 -21.90
C ASP A 73 1.78 -8.90 -21.24
N LYS A 74 2.00 -8.25 -20.09
CA LYS A 74 3.20 -8.45 -19.28
C LYS A 74 3.27 -9.85 -18.66
N PHE A 75 2.17 -10.41 -18.19
CA PHE A 75 2.14 -11.80 -17.75
C PHE A 75 2.56 -12.74 -18.88
N LYS A 76 2.00 -12.57 -20.09
CA LYS A 76 2.39 -13.36 -21.26
C LYS A 76 3.88 -13.19 -21.62
N GLU A 77 4.38 -11.97 -21.61
CA GLU A 77 5.79 -11.63 -21.86
C GLU A 77 6.72 -12.35 -20.87
N TYR A 78 6.32 -12.43 -19.61
CA TYR A 78 7.08 -13.08 -18.53
C TYR A 78 6.89 -14.60 -18.47
N GLY A 79 6.11 -15.18 -19.37
CA GLY A 79 5.82 -16.61 -19.42
C GLY A 79 4.87 -17.08 -18.31
N VAL A 80 4.13 -16.17 -17.69
CA VAL A 80 3.10 -16.47 -16.69
C VAL A 80 1.81 -16.86 -17.41
N ASP A 81 1.18 -17.96 -17.02
CA ASP A 81 -0.07 -18.41 -17.61
C ASP A 81 -1.21 -17.43 -17.25
N VAL A 82 -1.97 -16.98 -18.23
CA VAL A 82 -3.12 -16.09 -18.02
C VAL A 82 -4.39 -16.92 -17.96
N LEU A 83 -5.02 -16.95 -16.78
CA LEU A 83 -6.26 -17.72 -16.56
C LEU A 83 -7.52 -16.93 -16.91
N SER A 84 -7.47 -15.59 -16.83
CA SER A 84 -8.54 -14.71 -17.29
C SER A 84 -8.54 -14.62 -18.83
N GLY A 85 -9.74 -14.42 -19.43
CA GLY A 85 -9.85 -14.26 -20.89
C GLY A 85 -9.10 -13.03 -21.42
N GLU A 86 -9.17 -12.81 -22.73
CA GLU A 86 -8.51 -11.66 -23.40
C GLU A 86 -9.00 -10.31 -22.87
N SER A 87 -10.25 -10.21 -22.44
CA SER A 87 -10.82 -9.02 -21.82
C SER A 87 -10.69 -8.97 -20.30
N GLY A 88 -9.96 -9.91 -19.69
CA GLY A 88 -9.96 -10.14 -18.26
C GLY A 88 -11.15 -11.02 -17.81
N ASP A 89 -11.25 -11.24 -16.51
CA ASP A 89 -12.37 -11.93 -15.86
C ASP A 89 -13.44 -10.89 -15.51
N LEU A 90 -14.42 -10.73 -16.42
CA LEU A 90 -15.42 -9.65 -16.39
C LEU A 90 -16.50 -9.89 -15.33
N PHE A 91 -16.89 -8.82 -14.64
CA PHE A 91 -18.01 -8.82 -13.70
C PHE A 91 -18.77 -7.50 -13.70
N GLY A 92 -20.06 -7.56 -13.33
CA GLY A 92 -20.93 -6.41 -13.25
C GLY A 92 -21.20 -5.98 -11.80
N ILE A 93 -21.22 -4.68 -11.56
CA ILE A 93 -21.56 -4.07 -10.27
C ILE A 93 -22.80 -3.21 -10.46
N SER A 94 -23.85 -3.47 -9.68
CA SER A 94 -25.05 -2.62 -9.69
C SER A 94 -24.76 -1.31 -8.97
N MET A 95 -24.90 -0.19 -9.68
CA MET A 95 -24.70 1.14 -9.14
C MET A 95 -25.99 1.67 -8.50
N PRO A 96 -25.92 2.60 -7.54
CA PRO A 96 -27.09 3.24 -6.96
C PRO A 96 -27.97 3.97 -7.98
N SER A 97 -27.41 4.37 -9.14
CA SER A 97 -28.14 4.96 -10.26
C SER A 97 -29.09 3.97 -10.98
N GLY A 98 -28.94 2.65 -10.73
CA GLY A 98 -29.63 1.58 -11.44
C GLY A 98 -28.85 1.04 -12.64
N ASP A 99 -27.73 1.67 -13.00
CA ASP A 99 -26.83 1.21 -14.06
C ASP A 99 -25.96 0.05 -13.57
N THR A 100 -25.35 -0.67 -14.52
CA THR A 100 -24.35 -1.69 -14.24
C THR A 100 -22.97 -1.21 -14.69
N LEU A 101 -22.06 -1.08 -13.75
CA LEU A 101 -20.64 -0.87 -14.03
C LEU A 101 -20.02 -2.23 -14.36
N THR A 102 -19.31 -2.34 -15.48
CA THR A 102 -18.57 -3.56 -15.83
C THR A 102 -17.08 -3.34 -15.58
N SER A 103 -16.50 -4.14 -14.72
CA SER A 103 -15.06 -4.16 -14.41
C SER A 103 -14.47 -5.55 -14.63
N ARG A 104 -13.19 -5.74 -14.32
CA ARG A 104 -12.46 -6.96 -14.64
C ARG A 104 -11.31 -7.24 -13.69
N ASN A 105 -11.06 -8.51 -13.42
CA ASN A 105 -9.79 -8.95 -12.84
C ASN A 105 -8.86 -9.48 -13.94
N VAL A 106 -7.55 -9.37 -13.73
CA VAL A 106 -6.56 -10.07 -14.55
C VAL A 106 -5.85 -11.08 -13.66
N VAL A 107 -5.89 -12.36 -14.06
CA VAL A 107 -5.39 -13.46 -13.24
C VAL A 107 -4.24 -14.15 -13.97
N GLY A 108 -3.04 -14.04 -13.38
CA GLY A 108 -1.84 -14.77 -13.77
C GLY A 108 -1.62 -16.01 -12.87
N PHE A 109 -0.96 -17.02 -13.39
CA PHE A 109 -0.72 -18.27 -12.68
C PHE A 109 0.67 -18.82 -12.95
N VAL A 110 1.36 -19.22 -11.88
CA VAL A 110 2.62 -19.95 -11.93
C VAL A 110 2.45 -21.24 -11.13
N GLN A 111 2.64 -22.39 -11.79
CA GLN A 111 2.48 -23.69 -11.15
C GLN A 111 3.66 -23.99 -10.21
N GLY A 112 3.36 -24.46 -9.00
CA GLY A 112 4.35 -24.96 -8.06
C GLY A 112 4.92 -26.31 -8.50
N TYR A 113 6.15 -26.61 -8.07
CA TYR A 113 6.84 -27.84 -8.48
C TYR A 113 6.43 -29.09 -7.69
N ASP A 114 5.90 -28.93 -6.47
CA ASP A 114 5.61 -30.05 -5.57
C ASP A 114 4.22 -30.65 -5.89
N ARG A 115 4.20 -31.86 -6.40
CA ARG A 115 2.97 -32.57 -6.78
C ARG A 115 1.98 -32.79 -5.63
N THR A 116 2.42 -32.64 -4.38
CA THR A 116 1.57 -32.76 -3.19
C THR A 116 1.00 -31.44 -2.73
N MET A 117 1.52 -30.32 -3.26
CA MET A 117 1.14 -28.96 -2.86
C MET A 117 0.80 -28.02 -4.03
N TYR A 118 1.02 -28.40 -5.28
CA TYR A 118 0.79 -27.52 -6.43
C TYR A 118 -0.69 -27.14 -6.63
N ASP A 119 -1.63 -27.85 -5.99
CA ASP A 119 -3.06 -27.51 -5.96
C ASP A 119 -3.45 -26.66 -4.74
N LYS A 120 -2.46 -26.13 -4.02
CA LYS A 120 -2.57 -25.13 -2.98
C LYS A 120 -1.99 -23.80 -3.49
N TYR A 121 -2.60 -22.69 -3.09
CA TYR A 121 -2.33 -21.41 -3.73
C TYR A 121 -1.88 -20.38 -2.73
N ILE A 122 -0.86 -19.60 -3.11
CA ILE A 122 -0.57 -18.28 -2.55
C ILE A 122 -1.10 -17.26 -3.55
N VAL A 123 -1.93 -16.35 -3.09
CA VAL A 123 -2.43 -15.22 -3.91
C VAL A 123 -1.57 -13.99 -3.65
N ILE A 124 -1.12 -13.35 -4.72
CA ILE A 124 -0.51 -12.01 -4.69
C ILE A 124 -1.45 -11.08 -5.44
N GLY A 125 -1.97 -10.09 -4.76
CA GLY A 125 -2.96 -9.16 -5.28
C GLY A 125 -2.47 -7.73 -5.32
N ALA A 126 -3.00 -6.95 -6.26
CA ALA A 126 -2.85 -5.51 -6.31
C ALA A 126 -4.08 -4.88 -6.96
N ARG A 127 -4.47 -3.71 -6.49
CA ARG A 127 -5.60 -2.95 -7.06
C ARG A 127 -5.28 -2.43 -8.46
N LEU A 128 -6.18 -2.68 -9.42
CA LEU A 128 -6.05 -2.26 -10.82
C LEU A 128 -6.58 -0.85 -11.04
N ASP A 129 -7.75 -0.55 -10.49
CA ASP A 129 -8.46 0.70 -10.67
C ASP A 129 -7.98 1.83 -9.74
N ASN A 130 -8.38 3.04 -10.08
CA ASN A 130 -8.20 4.23 -9.25
C ASN A 130 -9.34 5.24 -9.54
N LEU A 131 -9.21 6.49 -9.12
CA LEU A 131 -10.28 7.50 -9.12
C LEU A 131 -10.68 8.02 -10.51
N GLY A 132 -9.84 7.86 -11.52
CA GLY A 132 -10.16 8.31 -12.89
C GLY A 132 -9.88 9.79 -13.10
N THR A 133 -10.84 10.49 -13.73
CA THR A 133 -10.77 11.92 -14.02
C THR A 133 -11.92 12.67 -13.40
N ASN A 134 -11.71 13.93 -13.09
CA ASN A 134 -12.74 14.85 -12.63
C ASN A 134 -12.63 16.18 -13.40
N GLU A 135 -13.75 16.85 -13.60
CA GLU A 135 -13.80 18.20 -14.14
C GLU A 135 -13.97 19.20 -13.00
N VAL A 136 -13.08 20.17 -12.92
CA VAL A 136 -13.14 21.26 -11.95
C VAL A 136 -13.16 22.59 -12.67
N GLU A 137 -13.94 23.53 -12.17
CA GLU A 137 -13.95 24.88 -12.69
C GLU A 137 -12.83 25.69 -12.01
N VAL A 138 -11.87 26.16 -12.82
CA VAL A 138 -10.77 27.03 -12.41
C VAL A 138 -10.87 28.33 -13.22
N ASP A 139 -11.05 29.45 -12.57
CA ASP A 139 -11.16 30.78 -13.18
C ASP A 139 -12.25 30.84 -14.29
N GLY A 140 -13.40 30.20 -14.06
CA GLY A 140 -14.52 30.17 -15.02
C GLY A 140 -14.30 29.27 -16.23
N ARG A 141 -13.27 28.40 -16.22
CA ARG A 141 -12.98 27.41 -17.25
C ARG A 141 -12.99 26.02 -16.66
N LEU A 142 -13.66 25.07 -17.35
CA LEU A 142 -13.57 23.66 -17.00
C LEU A 142 -12.17 23.15 -17.31
N SER A 143 -11.54 22.55 -16.31
CA SER A 143 -10.25 21.90 -16.39
C SER A 143 -10.38 20.45 -15.98
N ARG A 144 -9.94 19.54 -16.87
CA ARG A 144 -9.93 18.11 -16.58
C ARG A 144 -8.73 17.77 -15.72
N GLN A 145 -8.99 17.18 -14.58
CA GLN A 145 -7.98 16.66 -13.65
C GLN A 145 -7.90 15.14 -13.78
N VAL A 146 -6.68 14.60 -13.87
CA VAL A 146 -6.41 13.16 -13.92
C VAL A 146 -5.81 12.72 -12.60
N TYR A 147 -6.45 11.77 -11.92
CA TYR A 147 -5.94 11.11 -10.72
C TYR A 147 -5.08 9.93 -11.15
N ARG A 148 -3.79 10.16 -11.39
CA ARG A 148 -2.88 9.19 -11.99
C ARG A 148 -2.68 7.95 -11.12
N GLY A 149 -2.68 8.10 -9.79
CA GLY A 149 -2.54 7.02 -8.84
C GLY A 149 -1.20 6.28 -9.03
N ALA A 150 -0.09 7.02 -9.00
CA ALA A 150 1.23 6.41 -9.16
C ALA A 150 1.56 5.51 -7.97
N ASN A 151 1.35 6.00 -6.75
CA ASN A 151 1.42 5.16 -5.56
C ASN A 151 0.09 4.45 -5.28
N GLY A 152 -1.03 5.02 -5.65
CA GLY A 152 -2.36 4.45 -5.43
C GLY A 152 -3.11 3.95 -6.70
N ASN A 153 -2.74 2.82 -7.35
CA ASN A 153 -1.85 1.73 -6.94
C ASN A 153 -0.99 1.22 -8.12
N ALA A 154 -0.46 2.12 -8.97
CA ALA A 154 0.46 1.66 -10.02
C ALA A 154 1.74 1.06 -9.41
N SER A 155 2.16 1.49 -8.22
CA SER A 155 3.28 0.92 -7.47
C SER A 155 3.05 -0.55 -7.13
N GLY A 156 1.90 -0.89 -6.55
CA GLY A 156 1.55 -2.28 -6.21
C GLY A 156 1.42 -3.17 -7.45
N LEU A 157 0.81 -2.68 -8.53
CA LEU A 157 0.75 -3.40 -9.80
C LEU A 157 2.14 -3.65 -10.38
N SER A 158 3.03 -2.66 -10.31
CA SER A 158 4.41 -2.78 -10.81
C SER A 158 5.20 -3.82 -10.02
N MET A 159 5.09 -3.80 -8.69
CA MET A 159 5.72 -4.79 -7.81
C MET A 159 5.16 -6.19 -8.07
N MET A 160 3.84 -6.33 -8.24
CA MET A 160 3.20 -7.61 -8.57
C MET A 160 3.72 -8.17 -9.90
N LEU A 161 3.89 -7.35 -10.93
CA LEU A 161 4.41 -7.78 -12.23
C LEU A 161 5.86 -8.28 -12.12
N GLU A 162 6.72 -7.57 -11.39
CA GLU A 162 8.10 -8.02 -11.15
C GLU A 162 8.15 -9.30 -10.30
N LEU A 163 7.31 -9.43 -9.27
CA LEU A 163 7.17 -10.68 -8.52
C LEU A 163 6.75 -11.83 -9.44
N ALA A 164 5.81 -11.59 -10.35
CA ALA A 164 5.34 -12.62 -11.28
C ALA A 164 6.49 -13.09 -12.20
N ARG A 165 7.30 -12.17 -12.72
CA ARG A 165 8.50 -12.47 -13.50
C ARG A 165 9.51 -13.29 -12.69
N MET A 166 9.82 -12.84 -11.45
CA MET A 166 10.81 -13.49 -10.58
C MET A 166 10.36 -14.89 -10.17
N VAL A 167 9.09 -15.06 -9.77
CA VAL A 167 8.52 -16.35 -9.37
C VAL A 167 8.47 -17.30 -10.56
N ASN A 168 8.08 -16.85 -11.76
CA ASN A 168 8.06 -17.71 -12.93
C ASN A 168 9.48 -18.14 -13.33
N THR A 169 10.43 -17.22 -13.33
CA THR A 169 11.85 -17.54 -13.62
C THR A 169 12.42 -18.57 -12.65
N ASN A 170 12.01 -18.53 -11.39
CA ASN A 170 12.47 -19.40 -10.31
C ASN A 170 11.40 -20.38 -9.82
N SER A 171 10.47 -20.82 -10.69
CA SER A 171 9.31 -21.62 -10.30
C SER A 171 9.66 -22.91 -9.54
N ILE A 172 10.83 -23.49 -9.79
CA ILE A 172 11.36 -24.64 -9.05
C ILE A 172 11.68 -24.35 -7.56
N MET A 173 11.60 -23.11 -7.14
CA MET A 173 11.80 -22.69 -5.76
C MET A 173 10.50 -22.57 -4.97
N PHE A 174 9.35 -22.83 -5.61
CA PHE A 174 8.02 -22.65 -5.02
C PHE A 174 7.26 -23.97 -5.04
N ARG A 175 6.97 -24.53 -3.87
CA ARG A 175 6.22 -25.80 -3.76
C ARG A 175 4.74 -25.61 -4.11
N ARG A 176 4.11 -24.52 -3.60
CA ARG A 176 2.74 -24.13 -3.91
C ARG A 176 2.69 -23.29 -5.17
N SER A 177 1.56 -23.39 -5.85
CA SER A 177 1.29 -22.51 -6.98
C SER A 177 1.02 -21.08 -6.52
N VAL A 178 1.34 -20.12 -7.38
CA VAL A 178 1.14 -18.70 -7.09
C VAL A 178 0.17 -18.10 -8.10
N LEU A 179 -0.87 -17.42 -7.59
CA LEU A 179 -1.83 -16.64 -8.37
C LEU A 179 -1.49 -15.18 -8.23
N PHE A 180 -1.38 -14.46 -9.34
CA PHE A 180 -1.18 -13.02 -9.41
C PHE A 180 -2.47 -12.38 -9.89
N ILE A 181 -3.04 -11.46 -9.12
CA ILE A 181 -4.36 -10.91 -9.44
C ILE A 181 -4.34 -9.40 -9.40
N ALA A 182 -4.58 -8.77 -10.55
CA ALA A 182 -4.93 -7.36 -10.59
C ALA A 182 -6.44 -7.24 -10.39
N PHE A 183 -6.85 -6.74 -9.22
CA PHE A 183 -8.26 -6.59 -8.85
C PHE A 183 -8.85 -5.32 -9.41
N GLY A 184 -9.92 -5.45 -10.22
CA GLY A 184 -10.71 -4.31 -10.67
C GLY A 184 -11.76 -3.91 -9.65
N SER A 185 -12.22 -2.67 -9.72
CA SER A 185 -13.24 -2.10 -8.83
C SER A 185 -12.94 -2.27 -7.34
N SER A 186 -11.68 -2.15 -6.96
CA SER A 186 -11.30 -2.11 -5.55
C SER A 186 -11.83 -0.84 -4.87
N MET A 187 -11.88 0.29 -5.62
CA MET A 187 -12.50 1.54 -5.15
C MET A 187 -14.00 1.40 -4.92
N GLU A 188 -14.67 0.44 -5.54
CA GLU A 188 -16.10 0.11 -5.36
C GLU A 188 -16.26 -1.07 -4.38
N SER A 189 -15.78 -0.89 -3.16
CA SER A 189 -15.90 -1.86 -2.06
C SER A 189 -15.24 -3.22 -2.32
N PHE A 190 -14.09 -3.22 -3.00
CA PHE A 190 -13.29 -4.43 -3.29
C PHE A 190 -14.05 -5.47 -4.13
N ALA A 191 -14.88 -4.99 -5.06
CA ALA A 191 -15.79 -5.86 -5.80
C ALA A 191 -15.07 -6.95 -6.59
N GLY A 192 -13.87 -6.66 -7.14
CA GLY A 192 -13.05 -7.64 -7.85
C GLY A 192 -12.59 -8.78 -6.98
N ALA A 193 -12.10 -8.50 -5.77
CA ALA A 193 -11.69 -9.53 -4.81
C ALA A 193 -12.88 -10.39 -4.34
N TRP A 194 -14.04 -9.75 -4.05
CA TRP A 194 -15.27 -10.47 -3.74
C TRP A 194 -15.75 -11.35 -4.89
N TYR A 195 -15.69 -10.85 -6.13
CA TYR A 195 -16.08 -11.62 -7.31
C TYR A 195 -15.15 -12.81 -7.50
N PHE A 196 -13.85 -12.61 -7.41
CA PHE A 196 -12.86 -13.69 -7.50
C PHE A 196 -13.17 -14.83 -6.53
N LEU A 197 -13.33 -14.52 -5.24
CA LEU A 197 -13.54 -15.52 -4.18
C LEU A 197 -14.91 -16.21 -4.22
N ASN A 198 -15.94 -15.59 -4.77
CA ASN A 198 -17.30 -16.12 -4.71
C ASN A 198 -17.81 -16.66 -6.06
N ARG A 199 -17.17 -16.29 -7.18
CA ARG A 199 -17.67 -16.61 -8.53
C ARG A 199 -16.61 -17.15 -9.47
N SER A 200 -15.44 -16.52 -9.51
CA SER A 200 -14.40 -16.88 -10.48
C SER A 200 -13.57 -18.08 -10.02
N PHE A 201 -13.20 -18.12 -8.75
CA PHE A 201 -12.36 -19.18 -8.20
C PHE A 201 -13.17 -20.12 -7.30
N SER A 202 -13.44 -21.35 -7.81
CA SER A 202 -14.33 -22.32 -7.14
C SER A 202 -13.76 -22.89 -5.83
N ASP A 203 -12.44 -22.84 -5.66
CA ASP A 203 -11.71 -23.56 -4.61
C ASP A 203 -11.02 -22.60 -3.61
N ALA A 204 -11.74 -21.59 -3.10
CA ALA A 204 -11.20 -20.63 -2.13
C ALA A 204 -10.56 -21.32 -0.90
N GLY A 205 -11.04 -22.50 -0.50
CA GLY A 205 -10.44 -23.31 0.56
C GLY A 205 -9.07 -23.92 0.23
N LYS A 206 -8.57 -23.77 -1.00
CA LYS A 206 -7.22 -24.14 -1.40
C LYS A 206 -6.24 -22.97 -1.37
N ILE A 207 -6.70 -21.76 -1.06
CA ILE A 207 -5.85 -20.59 -0.87
C ILE A 207 -5.30 -20.66 0.56
N ASP A 208 -4.01 -20.89 0.68
CA ASP A 208 -3.32 -21.00 1.96
C ASP A 208 -2.94 -19.61 2.53
N ALA A 209 -2.71 -18.61 1.66
CA ALA A 209 -2.45 -17.24 2.07
C ALA A 209 -2.69 -16.23 0.94
N MET A 210 -2.92 -14.97 1.33
CA MET A 210 -3.01 -13.82 0.43
C MET A 210 -1.99 -12.75 0.84
N ILE A 211 -1.29 -12.20 -0.15
CA ILE A 211 -0.37 -11.07 -0.06
C ILE A 211 -0.96 -9.94 -0.88
N ASP A 212 -1.28 -8.84 -0.26
CA ASP A 212 -1.81 -7.64 -0.90
C ASP A 212 -0.73 -6.56 -1.00
N LEU A 213 -0.59 -5.98 -2.18
CA LEU A 213 0.38 -4.94 -2.47
C LEU A 213 -0.38 -3.65 -2.75
N ASP A 214 -0.50 -2.79 -1.76
CA ASP A 214 -1.23 -1.56 -1.92
C ASP A 214 -0.43 -0.36 -1.39
N MET A 215 -0.14 0.59 -2.31
CA MET A 215 0.66 1.79 -2.04
C MET A 215 2.06 1.47 -1.48
N VAL A 216 2.88 0.82 -2.30
CA VAL A 216 4.24 0.35 -1.95
C VAL A 216 5.35 1.17 -2.62
N GLY A 217 5.13 2.44 -2.90
CA GLY A 217 6.12 3.23 -3.66
C GLY A 217 6.39 4.62 -3.10
N ALA A 218 5.56 5.16 -2.19
CA ALA A 218 5.79 6.49 -1.66
C ALA A 218 6.95 6.49 -0.66
N GLY A 219 7.99 7.27 -0.97
CA GLY A 219 9.18 7.40 -0.12
C GLY A 219 8.87 8.07 1.23
N GLY A 220 9.62 7.73 2.22
CA GLY A 220 9.55 8.21 3.60
C GLY A 220 10.28 7.27 4.54
N GLY A 221 10.65 6.10 4.01
CA GLY A 221 11.32 5.04 4.76
C GLY A 221 10.37 4.11 5.51
N ASP A 222 9.07 4.41 5.52
CA ASP A 222 8.07 3.59 6.17
C ASP A 222 7.71 2.37 5.30
N PHE A 223 7.66 1.18 5.92
CA PHE A 223 7.20 -0.05 5.30
C PHE A 223 6.47 -0.88 6.34
N TYR A 224 5.22 -1.24 6.08
CA TYR A 224 4.34 -1.91 7.02
C TYR A 224 3.87 -3.26 6.48
N ALA A 225 3.68 -4.21 7.40
CA ALA A 225 2.96 -5.47 7.17
C ALA A 225 1.73 -5.53 8.09
N TYR A 226 0.54 -5.36 7.52
CA TYR A 226 -0.71 -5.48 8.24
C TYR A 226 -1.25 -6.92 8.13
N THR A 227 -1.40 -7.61 9.25
CA THR A 227 -1.77 -9.03 9.30
C THR A 227 -3.11 -9.30 10.00
N ALA A 228 -3.85 -8.27 10.37
CA ALA A 228 -5.03 -8.37 11.23
C ALA A 228 -4.75 -9.17 12.53
N SER A 229 -3.54 -9.03 13.09
CA SER A 229 -3.08 -9.77 14.28
C SER A 229 -3.02 -11.29 14.13
N ASN A 230 -2.97 -11.81 12.91
CA ASN A 230 -2.84 -13.24 12.68
C ASN A 230 -1.49 -13.76 13.19
N ARG A 231 -1.52 -14.62 14.23
CA ARG A 231 -0.31 -15.13 14.89
C ARG A 231 0.62 -15.90 13.97
N ASP A 232 0.04 -16.71 13.08
CA ASP A 232 0.82 -17.55 12.20
C ASP A 232 1.55 -16.69 11.16
N MET A 233 0.88 -15.66 10.59
CA MET A 233 1.52 -14.68 9.70
C MET A 233 2.62 -13.90 10.41
N ASN A 234 2.36 -13.41 11.63
CA ASN A 234 3.37 -12.70 12.43
C ASN A 234 4.58 -13.57 12.73
N SER A 235 4.37 -14.88 12.99
CA SER A 235 5.46 -15.83 13.23
C SER A 235 6.30 -16.06 11.96
N ILE A 236 5.66 -16.10 10.80
CA ILE A 236 6.34 -16.23 9.50
C ILE A 236 7.16 -14.96 9.21
N LEU A 237 6.57 -13.77 9.35
CA LEU A 237 7.26 -12.50 9.19
C LEU A 237 8.49 -12.41 10.10
N SER A 238 8.36 -12.82 11.37
CA SER A 238 9.48 -12.84 12.33
C SER A 238 10.59 -13.81 11.94
N ARG A 239 10.25 -14.93 11.30
CA ARG A 239 11.27 -15.88 10.80
C ARG A 239 12.01 -15.34 9.60
N VAL A 240 11.26 -14.77 8.63
CA VAL A 240 11.86 -14.14 7.44
C VAL A 240 12.75 -12.98 7.86
N ALA A 241 12.35 -12.21 8.89
CA ALA A 241 13.18 -11.13 9.44
C ALA A 241 14.50 -11.60 10.07
N GLY A 242 14.60 -12.87 10.47
CA GLY A 242 15.84 -13.48 10.98
C GLY A 242 16.89 -13.75 9.88
N GLU A 243 16.50 -13.69 8.61
CA GLU A 243 17.38 -13.82 7.46
C GLU A 243 17.95 -12.46 7.05
N LEU A 244 18.95 -12.45 6.17
CA LEU A 244 19.50 -11.21 5.63
C LEU A 244 18.49 -10.58 4.67
N GLN A 245 17.86 -9.49 5.08
CA GLN A 245 16.87 -8.77 4.31
C GLN A 245 17.30 -7.32 4.12
N PRO A 246 17.05 -6.71 2.93
CA PRO A 246 17.44 -5.33 2.66
C PRO A 246 16.59 -4.30 3.42
N ILE A 247 15.37 -4.68 3.78
CA ILE A 247 14.42 -3.86 4.55
C ILE A 247 13.50 -4.79 5.36
N LEU A 248 13.00 -4.31 6.49
CA LEU A 248 12.04 -5.04 7.32
C LEU A 248 10.76 -4.23 7.48
N PRO A 249 9.57 -4.85 7.29
CA PRO A 249 8.32 -4.17 7.58
C PRO A 249 8.09 -4.05 9.09
N GLU A 250 7.48 -2.95 9.50
CA GLU A 250 6.84 -2.85 10.80
C GLU A 250 5.54 -3.64 10.77
N VAL A 251 5.43 -4.65 11.63
CA VAL A 251 4.22 -5.47 11.74
C VAL A 251 3.17 -4.71 12.55
N THR A 252 2.06 -4.38 11.91
CA THR A 252 0.96 -3.66 12.53
C THR A 252 -0.31 -4.49 12.58
N SER A 253 -1.06 -4.37 13.70
CA SER A 253 -2.41 -4.90 13.85
C SER A 253 -3.50 -3.90 13.51
N GLU A 254 -3.14 -2.64 13.34
CA GLU A 254 -4.06 -1.56 12.96
C GLU A 254 -4.10 -1.45 11.44
N GLU A 255 -5.30 -1.68 10.86
CA GLU A 255 -5.51 -1.52 9.42
C GLU A 255 -5.37 -0.04 9.05
N PRO A 256 -4.34 0.35 8.27
CA PRO A 256 -4.12 1.76 7.97
C PRO A 256 -5.24 2.34 7.08
N TYR A 257 -5.83 1.48 6.25
CA TYR A 257 -7.00 1.73 5.39
C TYR A 257 -7.51 0.39 4.86
N ALA A 258 -8.73 0.39 4.35
CA ALA A 258 -9.35 -0.81 3.80
C ALA A 258 -8.72 -1.21 2.46
N SER A 259 -8.49 -2.50 2.25
CA SER A 259 -7.91 -3.08 1.03
C SER A 259 -8.63 -4.34 0.58
N ASP A 260 -8.17 -4.93 -0.54
CA ASP A 260 -8.68 -6.19 -1.07
C ASP A 260 -8.52 -7.37 -0.10
N CYS A 261 -7.61 -7.28 0.89
CA CYS A 261 -7.49 -8.24 2.00
C CYS A 261 -8.81 -8.50 2.72
N ARG A 262 -9.71 -7.52 2.80
CA ARG A 262 -11.00 -7.68 3.50
C ARG A 262 -11.85 -8.81 2.96
N ALA A 263 -11.84 -9.01 1.64
CA ALA A 263 -12.57 -10.11 1.03
C ALA A 263 -12.00 -11.46 1.48
N PHE A 264 -10.69 -11.57 1.57
CA PHE A 264 -9.99 -12.79 2.02
C PHE A 264 -10.17 -13.04 3.52
N TYR A 265 -10.05 -12.01 4.36
CA TYR A 265 -10.34 -12.14 5.81
C TYR A 265 -11.75 -12.64 6.08
N SER A 266 -12.73 -12.20 5.29
CA SER A 266 -14.11 -12.66 5.46
C SER A 266 -14.32 -14.15 5.17
N LYS A 267 -13.37 -14.75 4.43
CA LYS A 267 -13.32 -16.19 4.14
C LYS A 267 -12.35 -16.95 5.03
N GLU A 268 -11.86 -16.30 6.09
CA GLU A 268 -10.88 -16.87 7.02
C GLU A 268 -9.58 -17.30 6.33
N ILE A 269 -9.18 -16.59 5.25
CA ILE A 269 -7.92 -16.81 4.55
C ILE A 269 -6.86 -15.91 5.20
N PRO A 270 -5.74 -16.48 5.70
CA PRO A 270 -4.65 -15.70 6.25
C PRO A 270 -4.10 -14.73 5.21
N SER A 271 -4.02 -13.44 5.55
CA SER A 271 -3.62 -12.42 4.60
C SER A 271 -2.65 -11.44 5.25
N VAL A 272 -1.80 -10.83 4.43
CA VAL A 272 -0.94 -9.72 4.80
C VAL A 272 -1.02 -8.64 3.73
N MET A 273 -1.19 -7.39 4.12
CA MET A 273 -1.05 -6.24 3.24
C MET A 273 0.31 -5.60 3.50
N PHE A 274 1.12 -5.48 2.46
CA PHE A 274 2.34 -4.68 2.46
C PHE A 274 2.05 -3.29 1.89
N THR A 275 2.53 -2.25 2.59
CA THR A 275 2.26 -0.86 2.23
C THR A 275 3.29 0.09 2.83
N THR A 276 3.53 1.22 2.18
CA THR A 276 4.27 2.35 2.77
C THR A 276 3.36 3.27 3.58
N GLY A 277 2.07 2.94 3.70
CA GLY A 277 1.11 3.71 4.47
C GLY A 277 0.50 4.88 3.69
N ARG A 278 -0.24 5.73 4.41
CA ARG A 278 -0.84 6.93 3.81
C ARG A 278 0.21 8.03 3.63
N TYR A 279 0.08 8.78 2.55
CA TYR A 279 0.96 9.87 2.16
C TYR A 279 0.14 11.12 1.77
N PRO A 280 0.72 12.32 1.77
CA PRO A 280 -0.01 13.57 1.56
C PRO A 280 -0.69 13.69 0.19
N GLU A 281 -0.15 13.04 -0.83
CA GLU A 281 -0.65 13.07 -2.22
C GLU A 281 -1.74 12.05 -2.48
N HIS A 282 -2.02 11.13 -1.54
CA HIS A 282 -3.03 10.08 -1.67
C HIS A 282 -4.39 10.67 -2.09
N ASP A 283 -5.02 10.03 -3.08
CA ASP A 283 -6.32 10.44 -3.66
C ASP A 283 -6.33 11.87 -4.23
N THR A 284 -5.17 12.38 -4.65
CA THR A 284 -5.05 13.69 -5.29
C THR A 284 -4.42 13.59 -6.69
N VAL A 285 -4.54 14.64 -7.48
CA VAL A 285 -3.86 14.78 -8.78
C VAL A 285 -2.33 14.86 -8.67
N ARG A 286 -1.80 14.99 -7.45
CA ARG A 286 -0.35 15.03 -7.18
C ARG A 286 0.26 13.66 -6.96
N ASP A 287 -0.56 12.61 -6.87
CA ASP A 287 -0.08 11.23 -6.86
C ASP A 287 0.48 10.86 -8.22
N THR A 288 1.72 11.25 -8.45
CA THR A 288 2.44 11.13 -9.72
C THR A 288 3.73 10.35 -9.52
N GLU A 289 4.37 9.93 -10.60
CA GLU A 289 5.64 9.21 -10.58
C GLU A 289 6.74 9.88 -9.74
N SER A 290 6.69 11.22 -9.61
CA SER A 290 7.72 11.99 -8.90
C SER A 290 7.80 11.73 -7.39
N ILE A 291 6.78 11.09 -6.79
CA ILE A 291 6.77 10.76 -5.36
C ILE A 291 7.27 9.34 -5.07
N ILE A 292 7.57 8.55 -6.12
CA ILE A 292 7.97 7.16 -5.97
C ILE A 292 9.46 7.06 -5.65
N ASP A 293 9.78 6.34 -4.58
CA ASP A 293 11.13 5.91 -4.22
C ASP A 293 11.39 4.49 -4.75
N TYR A 294 11.96 4.44 -5.96
CA TYR A 294 12.20 3.17 -6.63
C TYR A 294 13.28 2.31 -5.97
N GLU A 295 14.25 2.92 -5.27
CA GLU A 295 15.27 2.18 -4.52
C GLU A 295 14.67 1.49 -3.30
N GLN A 296 13.79 2.19 -2.58
CA GLN A 296 13.04 1.59 -1.47
C GLN A 296 12.12 0.48 -2.00
N MET A 297 11.40 0.74 -3.10
CA MET A 297 10.47 -0.20 -3.72
C MET A 297 11.17 -1.49 -4.19
N GLU A 298 12.42 -1.42 -4.67
CA GLU A 298 13.24 -2.59 -5.01
C GLU A 298 13.58 -3.41 -3.77
N ARG A 299 13.95 -2.78 -2.67
CA ARG A 299 14.22 -3.47 -1.39
C ARG A 299 12.97 -4.14 -0.82
N GLU A 300 11.83 -3.47 -0.91
CA GLU A 300 10.53 -4.03 -0.51
C GLU A 300 10.14 -5.23 -1.38
N LEU A 301 10.35 -5.14 -2.70
CA LEU A 301 10.15 -6.23 -3.65
C LEU A 301 10.98 -7.47 -3.27
N GLU A 302 12.26 -7.28 -2.95
CA GLU A 302 13.14 -8.38 -2.53
C GLU A 302 12.62 -9.03 -1.24
N TYR A 303 12.20 -8.24 -0.26
CA TYR A 303 11.59 -8.74 0.96
C TYR A 303 10.32 -9.56 0.67
N VAL A 304 9.40 -9.01 -0.14
CA VAL A 304 8.12 -9.68 -0.48
C VAL A 304 8.37 -10.96 -1.27
N TYR A 305 9.38 -10.97 -2.16
CA TYR A 305 9.77 -12.18 -2.88
C TYR A 305 10.24 -13.28 -1.92
N ASN A 306 11.14 -12.97 -1.00
CA ASN A 306 11.65 -13.91 0.01
C ASN A 306 10.54 -14.39 0.94
N PHE A 307 9.65 -13.51 1.35
CA PHE A 307 8.45 -13.85 2.12
C PHE A 307 7.52 -14.80 1.34
N THR A 308 7.28 -14.51 0.07
CA THR A 308 6.47 -15.37 -0.81
C THR A 308 7.09 -16.75 -0.97
N GLN A 309 8.41 -16.81 -1.21
CA GLN A 309 9.14 -18.06 -1.30
C GLN A 309 9.02 -18.87 0.01
N TYR A 310 9.22 -18.21 1.15
CA TYR A 310 9.13 -18.86 2.45
C TYR A 310 7.73 -19.45 2.68
N ILE A 311 6.65 -18.65 2.52
CA ILE A 311 5.28 -19.08 2.77
C ILE A 311 4.82 -20.17 1.78
N SER A 312 5.36 -20.15 0.55
CA SER A 312 5.08 -21.20 -0.46
C SER A 312 5.69 -22.55 -0.10
N ASN A 313 6.72 -22.57 0.75
CA ASN A 313 7.52 -23.76 1.03
C ASN A 313 7.28 -24.40 2.42
N VAL A 314 6.57 -23.74 3.31
CA VAL A 314 6.25 -24.31 4.63
C VAL A 314 5.36 -25.54 4.50
N ASP A 315 5.63 -26.59 5.30
CA ASP A 315 4.81 -27.82 5.30
C ASP A 315 3.40 -27.57 5.81
N ASN A 316 3.29 -26.75 6.86
CA ASN A 316 2.02 -26.34 7.43
C ASN A 316 1.73 -24.89 7.03
N PRO A 317 0.67 -24.63 6.27
CA PRO A 317 0.29 -23.28 5.91
C PRO A 317 -0.13 -22.49 7.16
N PRO A 318 -0.07 -21.15 7.11
CA PRO A 318 -0.65 -20.34 8.17
C PRO A 318 -2.14 -20.65 8.32
N VAL A 319 -2.62 -20.66 9.56
CA VAL A 319 -4.03 -20.85 9.88
C VAL A 319 -4.62 -19.50 10.24
N PHE A 320 -5.78 -19.19 9.70
CA PHE A 320 -6.53 -18.02 10.12
C PHE A 320 -6.96 -18.21 11.57
N ARG A 321 -6.37 -17.41 12.46
CA ARG A 321 -6.72 -17.39 13.88
C ARG A 321 -7.16 -15.98 14.21
N ASP A 322 -8.48 -15.77 14.21
CA ASP A 322 -9.05 -14.59 14.84
C ASP A 322 -8.70 -14.69 16.34
N ASP A 323 -7.68 -13.97 16.78
CA ASP A 323 -7.31 -13.90 18.17
C ASP A 323 -8.36 -13.07 18.91
N LYS A 324 -9.48 -13.72 19.23
CA LYS A 324 -10.58 -13.13 20.01
C LYS A 324 -10.15 -12.61 21.38
N THR A 325 -8.91 -12.93 21.80
CA THR A 325 -8.29 -12.40 23.01
C THR A 325 -7.60 -11.06 22.79
N VAL A 326 -7.25 -10.71 21.55
CA VAL A 326 -7.08 -9.30 21.21
C VAL A 326 -8.49 -8.74 21.14
N VAL A 327 -8.88 -8.05 22.20
CA VAL A 327 -10.06 -7.20 22.20
C VAL A 327 -10.15 -6.59 20.82
N ARG A 328 -11.19 -6.92 20.03
CA ARG A 328 -11.54 -6.13 18.87
C ARG A 328 -11.65 -4.73 19.43
N ARG A 329 -10.56 -4.00 19.33
CA ARG A 329 -10.63 -2.56 19.52
C ARG A 329 -11.63 -2.18 18.45
N ASP A 330 -12.72 -1.64 18.90
CA ASP A 330 -13.70 -1.01 18.04
C ASP A 330 -12.96 0.17 17.42
N ASP A 331 -12.21 -0.10 16.34
CA ASP A 331 -11.30 0.86 15.68
C ASP A 331 -12.09 1.79 14.77
N LYS A 332 -13.41 1.80 14.97
CA LYS A 332 -14.27 2.78 14.38
C LYS A 332 -13.79 4.16 14.83
N VAL A 333 -13.27 4.94 13.89
CA VAL A 333 -13.03 6.36 14.10
C VAL A 333 -14.38 7.07 13.95
N TYR A 334 -14.83 7.67 15.02
CA TYR A 334 -16.08 8.43 15.05
C TYR A 334 -15.82 9.85 14.56
N ASP A 335 -16.80 10.43 13.87
CA ASP A 335 -16.74 11.87 13.64
C ASP A 335 -16.80 12.61 14.98
N PHE A 336 -16.04 13.70 15.09
CA PHE A 336 -16.02 14.55 16.27
C PHE A 336 -17.43 14.96 16.74
N ALA A 337 -18.35 15.18 15.79
CA ALA A 337 -19.72 15.58 16.08
C ALA A 337 -20.59 14.44 16.61
N ASP A 338 -20.27 13.18 16.28
CA ASP A 338 -21.08 12.00 16.60
C ASP A 338 -20.72 11.35 17.93
N CYS A 339 -19.77 11.90 18.67
CA CYS A 339 -19.35 11.38 19.98
C CYS A 339 -20.26 11.89 21.10
N ASP A 340 -20.67 11.00 22.02
CA ASP A 340 -21.46 11.38 23.21
C ASP A 340 -20.70 12.40 24.09
N LYS A 341 -19.38 12.18 24.22
CA LYS A 341 -18.46 13.15 24.78
C LYS A 341 -17.35 13.43 23.78
N ARG A 342 -17.26 14.68 23.36
CA ARG A 342 -16.22 15.13 22.43
C ARG A 342 -14.84 15.10 23.08
N PRO A 343 -13.78 14.92 22.29
CA PRO A 343 -12.41 15.01 22.81
C PRO A 343 -12.14 16.42 23.35
N LEU A 344 -11.31 16.51 24.38
CA LEU A 344 -11.02 17.78 25.04
C LEU A 344 -9.53 18.13 24.86
N PHE A 345 -9.28 19.33 24.31
CA PHE A 345 -7.95 19.92 24.33
C PHE A 345 -7.84 20.89 25.51
N MET A 346 -6.95 20.58 26.45
CA MET A 346 -6.78 21.38 27.68
C MET A 346 -8.12 21.68 28.40
N GLY A 347 -8.99 20.65 28.44
CA GLY A 347 -10.29 20.71 29.13
C GLY A 347 -11.43 21.33 28.32
N SER A 348 -11.22 21.78 27.08
CA SER A 348 -12.25 22.36 26.22
C SER A 348 -12.58 21.45 25.01
N PRO A 349 -13.86 21.24 24.68
CA PRO A 349 -14.28 20.54 23.45
C PRO A 349 -14.32 21.47 22.23
N ASP A 350 -14.09 22.77 22.37
CA ASP A 350 -14.13 23.72 21.26
C ASP A 350 -12.83 23.65 20.44
N PRO A 351 -12.89 23.30 19.14
CA PRO A 351 -11.70 23.28 18.27
C PRO A 351 -10.94 24.62 18.23
N LYS A 352 -11.62 25.76 18.46
CA LYS A 352 -10.97 27.07 18.55
C LYS A 352 -9.96 27.13 19.69
N ASN A 353 -10.20 26.40 20.79
CA ASN A 353 -9.26 26.34 21.89
C ASN A 353 -7.93 25.73 21.49
N PHE A 354 -7.97 24.67 20.67
CA PHE A 354 -6.76 24.06 20.09
C PHE A 354 -6.04 25.02 19.15
N LEU A 355 -6.78 25.70 18.26
CA LEU A 355 -6.18 26.68 17.36
C LEU A 355 -5.46 27.79 18.12
N VAL A 356 -6.12 28.38 19.13
CA VAL A 356 -5.57 29.55 19.85
C VAL A 356 -4.46 29.17 20.81
N ARG A 357 -4.62 28.10 21.58
CA ARG A 357 -3.68 27.70 22.64
C ARG A 357 -2.52 26.85 22.16
N TRP A 358 -2.63 26.25 21.00
CA TRP A 358 -1.57 25.40 20.46
C TRP A 358 -1.16 25.83 19.06
N VAL A 359 -2.03 25.70 18.07
CA VAL A 359 -1.65 25.90 16.68
C VAL A 359 -1.02 27.29 16.48
N TYR A 360 -1.73 28.35 16.78
CA TYR A 360 -1.23 29.71 16.55
C TYR A 360 -0.12 30.13 17.50
N GLN A 361 0.09 29.42 18.60
CA GLN A 361 1.20 29.71 19.50
C GLN A 361 2.52 29.14 19.00
N TYR A 362 2.47 27.96 18.32
CA TYR A 362 3.65 27.25 17.86
C TYR A 362 3.82 27.27 16.33
N LEU A 363 2.89 27.91 15.61
CA LEU A 363 2.95 28.10 14.17
C LEU A 363 4.10 29.01 13.80
N LYS A 364 4.94 28.58 12.86
CA LYS A 364 6.04 29.36 12.29
C LYS A 364 5.73 29.68 10.84
N TYR A 365 5.50 30.93 10.53
CA TYR A 365 5.30 31.29 9.12
C TYR A 365 6.56 30.98 8.31
N PRO A 366 6.52 30.15 7.25
CA PRO A 366 7.69 29.83 6.46
C PRO A 366 8.30 31.09 5.82
N LYS A 367 9.61 31.26 5.95
CA LYS A 367 10.30 32.46 5.44
C LYS A 367 10.11 32.65 3.94
N ALA A 368 10.14 31.55 3.18
CA ALA A 368 9.90 31.58 1.74
C ALA A 368 8.49 32.09 1.41
N ALA A 369 7.47 31.63 2.13
CA ALA A 369 6.10 32.09 1.95
C ALA A 369 5.93 33.57 2.31
N VAL A 370 6.59 34.06 3.38
CA VAL A 370 6.61 35.47 3.73
C VAL A 370 7.24 36.31 2.61
N SER A 371 8.39 35.90 2.10
CA SER A 371 9.09 36.58 1.01
C SER A 371 8.26 36.66 -0.27
N ALA A 372 7.55 35.57 -0.60
CA ALA A 372 6.67 35.49 -1.74
C ALA A 372 5.28 36.11 -1.54
N GLY A 373 4.94 36.53 -0.29
CA GLY A 373 3.63 37.10 0.04
C GLY A 373 2.50 36.08 0.02
N ILE A 374 2.82 34.80 0.12
CA ILE A 374 1.86 33.69 0.07
C ILE A 374 1.04 33.67 1.35
N GLN A 375 -0.28 33.62 1.23
CA GLN A 375 -1.26 33.57 2.30
C GLN A 375 -2.37 32.61 1.94
N GLY A 376 -3.08 32.08 2.94
CA GLY A 376 -4.21 31.19 2.66
C GLY A 376 -4.74 30.52 3.91
N ARG A 377 -5.76 29.69 3.68
CA ARG A 377 -6.38 28.84 4.70
C ARG A 377 -6.10 27.38 4.36
N VAL A 378 -5.38 26.71 5.23
CA VAL A 378 -5.11 25.27 5.16
C VAL A 378 -6.08 24.55 6.08
N VAL A 379 -6.79 23.54 5.59
CA VAL A 379 -7.63 22.68 6.45
C VAL A 379 -6.85 21.38 6.70
N VAL A 380 -6.57 21.13 7.97
CA VAL A 380 -5.85 19.91 8.41
C VAL A 380 -6.83 19.00 9.11
N SER A 381 -6.90 17.76 8.65
CA SER A 381 -7.66 16.68 9.26
C SER A 381 -6.73 15.78 10.05
N PHE A 382 -7.21 15.22 11.16
CA PHE A 382 -6.44 14.34 12.01
C PHE A 382 -7.34 13.47 12.90
N THR A 383 -6.78 12.40 13.43
CA THR A 383 -7.42 11.49 14.37
C THR A 383 -6.89 11.72 15.78
N ILE A 384 -7.78 11.72 16.77
CA ILE A 384 -7.45 11.68 18.19
C ILE A 384 -7.72 10.26 18.68
N GLY A 385 -6.67 9.55 19.02
CA GLY A 385 -6.73 8.16 19.45
C GLY A 385 -7.44 7.96 20.81
N LYS A 386 -7.77 6.72 21.13
CA LYS A 386 -8.38 6.30 22.41
C LYS A 386 -7.51 6.67 23.63
N ASP A 387 -6.22 6.83 23.42
CA ASP A 387 -5.23 7.27 24.42
C ASP A 387 -4.99 8.77 24.42
N GLY A 388 -5.66 9.50 23.50
CA GLY A 388 -5.55 10.94 23.33
C GLY A 388 -4.38 11.41 22.45
N THR A 389 -3.62 10.49 21.82
CA THR A 389 -2.58 10.87 20.86
C THR A 389 -3.18 11.35 19.55
N VAL A 390 -2.49 12.26 18.86
CA VAL A 390 -2.87 12.74 17.53
C VAL A 390 -2.13 11.90 16.49
N SER A 391 -2.88 11.33 15.53
CA SER A 391 -2.41 10.54 14.39
C SER A 391 -3.11 10.94 13.10
N ASP A 392 -2.74 10.35 11.98
CA ASP A 392 -3.38 10.51 10.67
C ASP A 392 -3.56 11.98 10.28
N VAL A 393 -2.50 12.76 10.44
CA VAL A 393 -2.53 14.21 10.18
C VAL A 393 -2.26 14.47 8.72
N TYR A 394 -3.25 15.00 7.99
CA TYR A 394 -3.13 15.31 6.57
C TYR A 394 -3.88 16.60 6.21
N VAL A 395 -3.51 17.18 5.07
CA VAL A 395 -4.18 18.37 4.53
C VAL A 395 -5.41 17.95 3.74
N SER A 396 -6.60 18.25 4.23
CA SER A 396 -7.86 18.02 3.51
C SER A 396 -8.21 19.15 2.54
N LYS A 397 -7.67 20.36 2.77
CA LYS A 397 -7.76 21.48 1.82
C LYS A 397 -6.49 22.28 1.86
N SER A 398 -5.74 22.24 0.76
CA SER A 398 -4.48 22.95 0.57
C SER A 398 -4.69 24.43 0.27
N ALA A 399 -3.71 25.26 0.65
CA ALA A 399 -3.59 26.63 0.20
C ALA A 399 -2.28 26.83 -0.60
N ASP A 400 -1.17 26.34 -0.07
CA ASP A 400 0.16 26.38 -0.69
C ASP A 400 1.04 25.34 0.01
N PRO A 401 1.91 24.59 -0.69
CA PRO A 401 2.73 23.53 -0.10
C PRO A 401 3.56 23.98 1.11
N LEU A 402 4.12 25.20 1.09
CA LEU A 402 4.90 25.74 2.21
C LEU A 402 4.03 25.96 3.46
N LEU A 403 2.77 26.37 3.26
CA LEU A 403 1.83 26.59 4.36
C LEU A 403 1.28 25.26 4.87
N ASP A 404 1.05 24.31 3.97
CA ASP A 404 0.53 22.99 4.25
C ASP A 404 1.48 22.22 5.16
N GLU A 405 2.78 22.19 4.82
CA GLU A 405 3.83 21.52 5.60
C GLU A 405 3.87 22.05 7.04
N GLU A 406 3.85 23.37 7.21
CA GLU A 406 3.87 23.98 8.55
C GLU A 406 2.58 23.71 9.34
N ALA A 407 1.42 23.73 8.67
CA ALA A 407 0.14 23.40 9.31
C ALA A 407 0.13 21.95 9.82
N VAL A 408 0.58 21.00 9.00
CA VAL A 408 0.73 19.59 9.38
C VAL A 408 1.71 19.44 10.53
N ARG A 409 2.89 20.05 10.44
CA ARG A 409 3.92 19.99 11.48
C ARG A 409 3.39 20.40 12.85
N VAL A 410 2.69 21.52 12.93
CA VAL A 410 2.20 22.05 14.22
C VAL A 410 1.06 21.21 14.78
N VAL A 411 0.17 20.65 13.94
CA VAL A 411 -0.92 19.77 14.37
C VAL A 411 -0.35 18.43 14.83
N LYS A 412 0.57 17.85 14.08
CA LYS A 412 1.22 16.56 14.42
C LYS A 412 1.99 16.64 15.75
N ALA A 413 2.53 17.79 16.08
CA ALA A 413 3.24 18.02 17.36
C ALA A 413 2.31 18.27 18.56
N SER A 414 1.00 18.11 18.42
CA SER A 414 0.02 18.32 19.49
C SER A 414 0.30 17.47 20.73
N PRO A 415 0.20 18.02 21.95
CA PRO A 415 0.17 17.21 23.15
C PRO A 415 -1.09 16.35 23.21
N LYS A 416 -1.09 15.36 24.10
CA LYS A 416 -2.23 14.46 24.29
C LYS A 416 -3.51 15.21 24.65
N TRP A 417 -4.60 14.75 24.04
CA TRP A 417 -5.98 15.16 24.32
C TRP A 417 -6.62 14.23 25.34
N LYS A 418 -7.71 14.65 25.96
CA LYS A 418 -8.61 13.72 26.59
C LYS A 418 -9.49 13.10 25.48
N PRO A 419 -9.49 11.76 25.32
CA PRO A 419 -10.18 11.11 24.19
C PRO A 419 -11.69 11.31 24.22
N ALA A 420 -12.31 11.14 23.06
CA ALA A 420 -13.76 11.09 22.91
C ALA A 420 -14.34 9.85 23.59
N GLN A 421 -15.64 9.88 23.91
CA GLN A 421 -16.36 8.73 24.45
C GLN A 421 -17.67 8.50 23.71
N VAL A 422 -17.98 7.21 23.48
CA VAL A 422 -19.28 6.71 23.02
C VAL A 422 -19.70 5.62 24.00
N LYS A 423 -20.91 5.74 24.54
CA LYS A 423 -21.44 4.83 25.59
C LYS A 423 -20.49 4.64 26.78
N GLY A 424 -19.78 5.72 27.14
CA GLY A 424 -18.83 5.70 28.27
C GLY A 424 -17.45 5.08 27.98
N ILE A 425 -17.22 4.57 26.79
CA ILE A 425 -15.97 3.95 26.35
C ILE A 425 -15.16 4.97 25.54
N ASN A 426 -13.84 5.05 25.80
CA ASN A 426 -12.95 5.88 24.99
C ASN A 426 -12.88 5.35 23.58
N VAL A 427 -13.08 6.24 22.60
CA VAL A 427 -13.05 5.93 21.18
C VAL A 427 -12.07 6.86 20.44
N ALA A 428 -11.57 6.39 19.30
CA ALA A 428 -10.87 7.27 18.36
C ALA A 428 -11.87 8.19 17.66
N SER A 429 -11.47 9.45 17.44
CA SER A 429 -12.35 10.42 16.77
C SER A 429 -11.57 11.29 15.79
N SER A 430 -12.15 11.51 14.59
CA SER A 430 -11.60 12.38 13.57
C SER A 430 -12.12 13.79 13.71
N MET A 431 -11.29 14.78 13.40
CA MET A 431 -11.69 16.16 13.31
C MET A 431 -10.82 16.94 12.32
N SER A 432 -11.31 18.11 11.91
CA SER A 432 -10.58 19.03 11.04
C SER A 432 -10.51 20.41 11.63
N VAL A 433 -9.39 21.09 11.41
CA VAL A 433 -9.19 22.49 11.83
C VAL A 433 -8.71 23.34 10.67
N ALA A 434 -9.21 24.57 10.58
CA ALA A 434 -8.80 25.53 9.56
C ALA A 434 -7.72 26.45 10.13
N VAL A 435 -6.52 26.36 9.59
CA VAL A 435 -5.36 27.17 9.96
C VAL A 435 -5.24 28.32 8.98
N ASP A 436 -5.42 29.55 9.47
CA ASP A 436 -5.35 30.78 8.67
C ASP A 436 -3.92 31.35 8.69
N PHE A 437 -3.27 31.42 7.54
CA PHE A 437 -2.02 32.14 7.35
C PHE A 437 -2.28 33.51 6.76
N ARG A 438 -2.02 34.56 7.54
CA ARG A 438 -2.22 35.94 7.13
C ARG A 438 -0.98 36.81 7.44
N LEU A 439 -0.60 37.65 6.49
CA LEU A 439 0.45 38.64 6.66
C LEU A 439 -0.18 39.99 6.98
N THR A 440 0.43 40.74 7.91
CA THR A 440 0.10 42.14 8.14
C THR A 440 0.63 43.00 6.99
N LYS A 441 0.17 44.28 6.89
CA LYS A 441 0.65 45.20 5.84
C LYS A 441 2.17 45.35 5.81
N ASP A 442 2.84 45.11 6.93
CA ASP A 442 4.31 45.12 7.05
C ASP A 442 4.96 43.77 6.82
N LYS A 443 4.26 42.80 6.16
CA LYS A 443 4.70 41.41 5.95
C LYS A 443 5.12 40.69 7.25
N LYS A 444 4.53 41.06 8.39
CA LYS A 444 4.68 40.36 9.65
C LYS A 444 3.48 39.48 9.93
N PHE A 445 3.72 38.33 10.59
CA PHE A 445 2.66 37.42 11.00
C PHE A 445 1.70 38.13 11.97
N GLY A 446 0.42 38.19 11.66
CA GLY A 446 -0.61 38.77 12.48
C GLY A 446 -1.74 37.80 12.78
N ILE A 447 -1.93 37.42 14.06
CA ILE A 447 -3.13 36.74 14.54
C ILE A 447 -4.18 37.83 14.80
N LYS A 448 -5.31 37.82 14.07
CA LYS A 448 -6.48 38.60 14.52
C LYS A 448 -7.03 37.88 15.76
N LYS A 449 -6.91 38.54 16.92
CA LYS A 449 -7.54 38.15 18.18
C LYS A 449 -9.07 38.18 18.05
#